data_579f97035cb5f335be09201a499159bc
#
_entry.id   579f97035cb5f335be09201a499159bc
#
_cell.length_a   1.000
_cell.length_b   1.000
_cell.length_c   1.000
_cell.angle_alpha   90.00
_cell.angle_beta   90.00
_cell.angle_gamma   90.00
#
_symmetry.space_group_name_H-M   'P 1'
#
loop_
_entity.id
_entity.type
_entity.pdbx_description
1 polymer ?
#
loop_
_entity_poly.entity_id
_entity_poly.type
_entity_poly.pdbx_seq_one_letter_code
_entity_poly.pdbx_strand_id
1 'polypeptide(L)'
;MLEEQLNQLYEGYGYRKFRMSKFEDYDLYAQNKDFLKKGHIITFTDVDGSLKALKPDITLSIIKNNSGDSEKVYYNENVYREMGGTFKEILQVGVESVGQIDPYAEAEVIALAAKSLKILSEDYVLDLSDVSFIRCLLGGMNLSQRDQEQALALIAQKNAPGIQAMADRGILSAQDAQAIQELMGIYAPLKEGIAQAGRLARDNQSWEILRQLSVTASMLEAFGLNGRIRLDFSLVNSMDYYNGVIFQGFLPNIPFPALSGGRYDNLPRKMGKQVGAIGFALYMGRLEQYFSQERQYDADLLLTYGPDADLAKLAAFAEQIRAKGCTVRCEREIGPSAPVRCRTKVRYYDGLKPEEVSL
;
A
#
# COMPACT_ATOMS: atom_id res chain seq x y z
N MET A 1 -7.41 2.47 -16.29
CA MET A 1 -7.97 1.10 -16.08
C MET A 1 -7.80 0.63 -14.63
N LEU A 2 -6.58 0.34 -14.15
CA LEU A 2 -6.36 -0.17 -12.77
C LEU A 2 -6.77 0.83 -11.67
N GLU A 3 -6.31 2.08 -11.77
CA GLU A 3 -6.68 3.16 -10.83
C GLU A 3 -8.20 3.39 -10.79
N GLU A 4 -8.87 3.27 -11.91
CA GLU A 4 -10.32 3.45 -11.99
C GLU A 4 -11.07 2.32 -11.30
N GLN A 5 -10.60 1.08 -11.43
CA GLN A 5 -11.17 -0.06 -10.69
C GLN A 5 -11.01 0.11 -9.17
N LEU A 6 -9.86 0.60 -8.72
CA LEU A 6 -9.63 0.92 -7.31
C LEU A 6 -10.55 2.06 -6.84
N ASN A 7 -10.67 3.14 -7.61
CA ASN A 7 -11.56 4.24 -7.28
C ASN A 7 -13.01 3.78 -7.16
N GLN A 8 -13.50 3.01 -8.14
CA GLN A 8 -14.86 2.44 -8.14
C GLN A 8 -15.09 1.51 -6.94
N LEU A 9 -14.08 0.72 -6.56
CA LEU A 9 -14.15 -0.10 -5.36
C LEU A 9 -14.38 0.77 -4.11
N TYR A 10 -13.58 1.83 -3.91
CA TYR A 10 -13.67 2.67 -2.73
C TYR A 10 -14.96 3.50 -2.71
N GLU A 11 -15.37 4.06 -3.84
CA GLU A 11 -16.62 4.80 -4.00
C GLU A 11 -17.85 3.91 -3.71
N GLY A 12 -17.78 2.63 -4.10
CA GLY A 12 -18.81 1.63 -3.79
C GLY A 12 -19.00 1.38 -2.29
N TYR A 13 -17.99 1.70 -1.46
CA TYR A 13 -18.06 1.66 0.00
C TYR A 13 -18.35 3.02 0.64
N GLY A 14 -18.64 4.05 -0.17
CA GLY A 14 -18.99 5.38 0.29
C GLY A 14 -17.79 6.25 0.68
N TYR A 15 -16.57 5.88 0.28
CA TYR A 15 -15.39 6.72 0.47
C TYR A 15 -15.38 7.85 -0.55
N ARG A 16 -15.05 9.07 -0.09
CA ARG A 16 -14.94 10.25 -0.94
C ARG A 16 -13.49 10.48 -1.36
N LYS A 17 -13.28 10.95 -2.59
CA LYS A 17 -11.94 11.30 -3.06
C LYS A 17 -11.39 12.49 -2.30
N PHE A 18 -10.28 12.29 -1.61
CA PHE A 18 -9.51 13.36 -0.98
C PHE A 18 -8.46 13.87 -1.96
N ARG A 19 -8.40 15.18 -2.12
CA ARG A 19 -7.39 15.88 -2.92
C ARG A 19 -6.61 16.82 -2.04
N MET A 20 -5.29 16.86 -2.21
CA MET A 20 -4.41 17.69 -1.42
C MET A 20 -3.37 18.39 -2.29
N SER A 21 -2.76 19.46 -1.76
CA SER A 21 -1.59 20.07 -2.35
C SER A 21 -0.41 19.09 -2.38
N LYS A 22 0.52 19.28 -3.31
CA LYS A 22 1.79 18.53 -3.34
C LYS A 22 2.72 18.91 -2.19
N PHE A 23 2.50 20.05 -1.55
CA PHE A 23 3.30 20.58 -0.45
C PHE A 23 2.43 21.10 0.68
N GLU A 24 2.99 21.11 1.86
CA GLU A 24 2.39 21.55 3.12
C GLU A 24 3.39 22.41 3.90
N ASP A 25 2.93 23.06 4.96
CA ASP A 25 3.82 23.72 5.90
C ASP A 25 4.77 22.69 6.53
N TYR A 26 6.07 23.01 6.55
CA TYR A 26 7.08 22.11 7.13
C TYR A 26 6.81 21.79 8.62
N ASP A 27 6.20 22.71 9.34
CA ASP A 27 5.89 22.56 10.76
C ASP A 27 4.96 21.38 11.05
N LEU A 28 4.05 21.05 10.12
CA LEU A 28 3.21 19.85 10.23
C LEU A 28 4.06 18.60 10.42
N TYR A 29 5.12 18.47 9.63
CA TYR A 29 6.01 17.32 9.66
C TYR A 29 7.02 17.40 10.80
N ALA A 30 7.52 18.58 11.10
CA ALA A 30 8.45 18.81 12.20
C ALA A 30 7.86 18.43 13.57
N GLN A 31 6.60 18.75 13.79
CA GLN A 31 5.87 18.45 15.04
C GLN A 31 5.45 16.97 15.15
N ASN A 32 5.39 16.25 14.02
CA ASN A 32 4.91 14.88 13.94
C ASN A 32 5.98 13.89 13.41
N LYS A 33 7.26 14.16 13.67
CA LYS A 33 8.39 13.32 13.19
C LYS A 33 8.29 11.87 13.61
N ASP A 34 7.73 11.60 14.79
CA ASP A 34 7.57 10.23 15.31
C ASP A 34 6.65 9.36 14.43
N PHE A 35 5.75 10.00 13.68
CA PHE A 35 4.82 9.32 12.76
C PHE A 35 5.36 9.25 11.32
N LEU A 36 6.49 9.86 11.02
CA LEU A 36 7.12 9.78 9.72
C LEU A 36 8.15 8.65 9.68
N LYS A 37 8.23 7.95 8.56
CA LYS A 37 9.36 7.05 8.33
C LYS A 37 10.65 7.86 8.37
N LYS A 38 11.69 7.32 9.01
CA LYS A 38 13.02 7.96 9.06
C LYS A 38 13.47 8.30 7.63
N GLY A 39 13.96 9.50 7.44
CA GLY A 39 14.44 10.00 6.14
C GLY A 39 14.42 11.53 6.10
N HIS A 40 15.05 12.08 5.06
CA HIS A 40 15.05 13.51 4.80
C HIS A 40 13.74 13.93 4.15
N ILE A 41 13.34 15.19 4.38
CA ILE A 41 12.17 15.81 3.77
C ILE A 41 12.67 16.89 2.83
N ILE A 42 12.10 16.96 1.63
CA ILE A 42 12.38 18.03 0.67
C ILE A 42 11.66 19.29 1.14
N THR A 43 12.42 20.34 1.40
CA THR A 43 11.89 21.65 1.82
C THR A 43 12.25 22.73 0.82
N PHE A 44 11.43 23.78 0.77
CA PHE A 44 11.67 24.98 -0.01
C PHE A 44 11.01 26.20 0.65
N THR A 45 11.45 27.39 0.28
CA THR A 45 10.85 28.63 0.77
C THR A 45 9.77 29.08 -0.19
N ASP A 46 8.57 29.35 0.31
CA ASP A 46 7.46 29.89 -0.45
C ASP A 46 7.65 31.40 -0.72
N VAL A 47 6.81 31.98 -1.59
CA VAL A 47 6.89 33.39 -1.98
C VAL A 47 6.67 34.37 -0.81
N ASP A 48 5.98 33.95 0.23
CA ASP A 48 5.75 34.69 1.48
C ASP A 48 6.87 34.53 2.51
N GLY A 49 7.91 33.74 2.19
CA GLY A 49 9.04 33.44 3.08
C GLY A 49 8.78 32.26 4.03
N SER A 50 7.61 31.63 4.03
CA SER A 50 7.30 30.45 4.84
C SER A 50 8.04 29.21 4.33
N LEU A 51 8.42 28.30 5.26
CA LEU A 51 9.08 27.06 4.93
C LEU A 51 8.01 25.99 4.61
N LYS A 52 8.03 25.50 3.38
CA LYS A 52 7.17 24.43 2.87
C LYS A 52 7.96 23.15 2.69
N ALA A 53 7.25 22.03 2.65
CA ALA A 53 7.81 20.71 2.37
C ALA A 53 6.97 19.98 1.31
N LEU A 54 7.63 19.26 0.41
CA LEU A 54 6.94 18.26 -0.39
C LEU A 54 6.47 17.14 0.53
N LYS A 55 5.21 16.72 0.40
CA LYS A 55 4.58 15.78 1.31
C LYS A 55 5.27 14.40 1.33
N PRO A 56 5.84 13.98 2.45
CA PRO A 56 6.41 12.64 2.63
C PRO A 56 5.33 11.62 3.01
N ASP A 57 4.15 12.11 3.42
CA ASP A 57 3.05 11.31 3.96
C ASP A 57 1.70 11.95 3.65
N ILE A 58 0.69 11.12 3.42
CA ILE A 58 -0.66 11.56 3.08
C ILE A 58 -1.54 11.61 4.32
N THR A 59 -1.38 10.64 5.22
CA THR A 59 -2.23 10.46 6.40
C THR A 59 -2.18 11.69 7.32
N LEU A 60 -1.00 12.28 7.53
CA LEU A 60 -0.84 13.52 8.32
C LEU A 60 -1.70 14.67 7.77
N SER A 61 -1.72 14.85 6.46
CA SER A 61 -2.53 15.88 5.82
C SER A 61 -4.03 15.59 5.92
N ILE A 62 -4.44 14.31 5.81
CA ILE A 62 -5.85 13.92 6.01
C ILE A 62 -6.27 14.21 7.45
N ILE A 63 -5.50 13.77 8.43
CA ILE A 63 -5.82 14.03 9.84
C ILE A 63 -5.82 15.53 10.16
N LYS A 64 -4.88 16.32 9.63
CA LYS A 64 -4.87 17.79 9.78
C LYS A 64 -6.20 18.40 9.32
N ASN A 65 -6.67 18.00 8.15
CA ASN A 65 -7.85 18.61 7.51
C ASN A 65 -9.19 18.01 8.00
N ASN A 66 -9.17 16.91 8.75
CA ASN A 66 -10.37 16.34 9.34
C ASN A 66 -10.95 17.29 10.40
N SER A 67 -12.27 17.54 10.38
CA SER A 67 -12.98 18.43 11.32
C SER A 67 -13.18 17.85 12.73
N GLY A 68 -12.78 16.60 12.97
CA GLY A 68 -13.05 15.85 14.19
C GLY A 68 -14.28 14.97 14.11
N ASP A 69 -14.97 14.98 12.98
CA ASP A 69 -16.11 14.13 12.67
C ASP A 69 -15.70 12.83 11.98
N SER A 70 -16.65 11.91 11.84
CA SER A 70 -16.45 10.69 11.06
C SER A 70 -16.26 11.01 9.58
N GLU A 71 -15.18 10.54 9.00
CA GLU A 71 -14.83 10.75 7.60
C GLU A 71 -14.24 9.50 6.98
N LYS A 72 -14.69 9.14 5.78
CA LYS A 72 -14.16 8.06 4.95
C LYS A 72 -13.65 8.65 3.65
N VAL A 73 -12.34 8.58 3.42
CA VAL A 73 -11.70 9.14 2.24
C VAL A 73 -10.80 8.14 1.56
N TYR A 74 -10.70 8.26 0.22
CA TYR A 74 -9.68 7.59 -0.55
C TYR A 74 -8.83 8.61 -1.30
N TYR A 75 -7.61 8.23 -1.63
CA TYR A 75 -6.66 9.08 -2.33
C TYR A 75 -5.89 8.33 -3.41
N ASN A 76 -5.42 9.10 -4.38
CA ASN A 76 -4.48 8.68 -5.42
C ASN A 76 -3.49 9.83 -5.57
N GLU A 77 -2.37 9.77 -4.84
CA GLU A 77 -1.50 10.90 -4.60
C GLU A 77 -0.03 10.49 -4.52
N ASN A 78 0.84 11.38 -4.98
CA ASN A 78 2.28 11.19 -4.86
C ASN A 78 2.81 11.63 -3.50
N VAL A 79 3.72 10.82 -2.95
CA VAL A 79 4.57 11.19 -1.82
C VAL A 79 6.03 11.25 -2.26
N TYR A 80 6.81 12.06 -1.56
CA TYR A 80 8.22 12.32 -1.88
C TYR A 80 9.08 11.82 -0.73
N ARG A 81 9.83 10.74 -0.97
CA ARG A 81 10.63 10.08 0.08
C ARG A 81 12.03 9.79 -0.40
N GLU A 82 12.99 9.89 0.53
CA GLU A 82 14.32 9.38 0.30
C GLU A 82 14.33 7.85 0.27
N MET A 83 14.89 7.29 -0.79
CA MET A 83 15.09 5.86 -0.95
C MET A 83 16.45 5.60 -1.63
N GLY A 84 17.32 4.85 -0.95
CA GLY A 84 18.63 4.53 -1.49
C GLY A 84 19.52 5.76 -1.77
N GLY A 85 19.44 6.79 -0.90
CA GLY A 85 20.22 8.03 -1.00
C GLY A 85 19.72 9.04 -2.05
N THR A 86 18.55 8.79 -2.64
CA THR A 86 17.92 9.72 -3.60
C THR A 86 16.45 9.94 -3.28
N PHE A 87 15.93 11.12 -3.59
CA PHE A 87 14.51 11.37 -3.48
C PHE A 87 13.74 10.69 -4.62
N LYS A 88 12.62 10.08 -4.27
CA LYS A 88 11.69 9.43 -5.20
C LYS A 88 10.29 9.99 -5.03
N GLU A 89 9.62 10.19 -6.15
CA GLU A 89 8.18 10.37 -6.21
C GLU A 89 7.53 9.00 -6.26
N ILE A 90 6.61 8.73 -5.33
CA ILE A 90 5.98 7.41 -5.17
C ILE A 90 4.47 7.60 -5.19
N LEU A 91 3.81 7.10 -6.22
CA LEU A 91 2.36 7.07 -6.29
C LEU A 91 1.82 6.10 -5.25
N GLN A 92 0.91 6.59 -4.40
CA GLN A 92 0.17 5.82 -3.42
C GLN A 92 -1.33 5.95 -3.67
N VAL A 93 -2.01 4.81 -3.62
CA VAL A 93 -3.47 4.74 -3.64
C VAL A 93 -3.92 4.12 -2.33
N GLY A 94 -4.90 4.69 -1.65
CA GLY A 94 -5.32 4.15 -0.37
C GLY A 94 -6.60 4.74 0.17
N VAL A 95 -6.99 4.27 1.33
CA VAL A 95 -8.15 4.75 2.07
C VAL A 95 -7.78 5.10 3.51
N GLU A 96 -8.49 6.07 4.07
CA GLU A 96 -8.46 6.40 5.49
C GLU A 96 -9.90 6.53 6.01
N SER A 97 -10.17 5.82 7.11
CA SER A 97 -11.39 5.93 7.90
C SER A 97 -11.05 6.59 9.23
N VAL A 98 -11.56 7.78 9.45
CA VAL A 98 -11.34 8.59 10.66
C VAL A 98 -12.66 8.72 11.38
N GLY A 99 -12.68 8.58 12.72
CA GLY A 99 -13.89 8.67 13.51
C GLY A 99 -13.94 7.62 14.61
N GLN A 100 -15.12 7.10 14.88
CA GLN A 100 -15.27 5.96 15.79
C GLN A 100 -14.93 4.67 15.04
N ILE A 101 -13.77 4.07 15.33
CA ILE A 101 -13.34 2.82 14.73
C ILE A 101 -13.86 1.65 15.54
N ASP A 102 -15.03 1.18 15.16
CA ASP A 102 -15.65 -0.04 15.69
C ASP A 102 -15.16 -1.30 14.92
N PRO A 103 -15.53 -2.51 15.35
CA PRO A 103 -15.12 -3.73 14.65
C PRO A 103 -15.57 -3.80 13.19
N TYR A 104 -16.69 -3.17 12.82
CA TYR A 104 -17.14 -3.15 11.43
C TYR A 104 -16.23 -2.26 10.57
N ALA A 105 -15.94 -1.03 11.04
CA ALA A 105 -15.05 -0.10 10.34
C ALA A 105 -13.64 -0.71 10.15
N GLU A 106 -13.15 -1.43 11.16
CA GLU A 106 -11.87 -2.14 11.10
C GLU A 106 -11.91 -3.25 10.04
N ALA A 107 -12.90 -4.13 10.08
CA ALA A 107 -13.06 -5.21 9.11
C ALA A 107 -13.28 -4.68 7.68
N GLU A 108 -14.02 -3.59 7.51
CA GLU A 108 -14.27 -2.96 6.21
C GLU A 108 -12.96 -2.48 5.56
N VAL A 109 -12.09 -1.78 6.32
CA VAL A 109 -10.80 -1.29 5.79
C VAL A 109 -9.88 -2.45 5.43
N ILE A 110 -9.82 -3.51 6.26
CA ILE A 110 -9.05 -4.72 5.95
C ILE A 110 -9.63 -5.41 4.69
N ALA A 111 -10.94 -5.46 4.56
CA ALA A 111 -11.60 -6.02 3.38
C ALA A 111 -11.29 -5.22 2.10
N LEU A 112 -11.28 -3.88 2.19
CA LEU A 112 -10.88 -3.01 1.07
C LEU A 112 -9.41 -3.23 0.70
N ALA A 113 -8.51 -3.42 1.66
CA ALA A 113 -7.12 -3.75 1.41
C ALA A 113 -6.98 -5.08 0.64
N ALA A 114 -7.67 -6.13 1.10
CA ALA A 114 -7.67 -7.43 0.44
C ALA A 114 -8.27 -7.38 -0.98
N LYS A 115 -9.38 -6.65 -1.16
CA LYS A 115 -10.01 -6.47 -2.48
C LYS A 115 -9.14 -5.62 -3.42
N SER A 116 -8.40 -4.65 -2.90
CA SER A 116 -7.42 -3.88 -3.68
C SER A 116 -6.29 -4.75 -4.20
N LEU A 117 -5.76 -5.64 -3.36
CA LEU A 117 -4.76 -6.62 -3.77
C LEU A 117 -5.31 -7.60 -4.81
N LYS A 118 -6.57 -8.03 -4.64
CA LYS A 118 -7.23 -8.93 -5.58
C LYS A 118 -7.38 -8.33 -6.98
N ILE A 119 -7.59 -7.02 -7.10
CA ILE A 119 -7.60 -6.31 -8.39
C ILE A 119 -6.23 -6.43 -9.10
N LEU A 120 -5.14 -6.50 -8.33
CA LEU A 120 -3.78 -6.63 -8.87
C LEU A 120 -3.42 -8.09 -9.19
N SER A 121 -3.81 -9.03 -8.34
CA SER A 121 -3.55 -10.46 -8.50
C SER A 121 -4.50 -11.30 -7.66
N GLU A 122 -5.04 -12.37 -8.23
CA GLU A 122 -5.84 -13.35 -7.50
C GLU A 122 -5.02 -14.12 -6.44
N ASP A 123 -3.69 -14.20 -6.62
CA ASP A 123 -2.77 -14.93 -5.74
C ASP A 123 -2.10 -14.04 -4.69
N TYR A 124 -2.83 -13.02 -4.21
CA TYR A 124 -2.34 -12.18 -3.11
C TYR A 124 -2.37 -12.91 -1.77
N VAL A 125 -1.57 -12.42 -0.82
CA VAL A 125 -1.64 -12.76 0.61
C VAL A 125 -1.75 -11.45 1.39
N LEU A 126 -2.62 -11.42 2.41
CA LEU A 126 -2.70 -10.33 3.37
C LEU A 126 -2.33 -10.87 4.75
N ASP A 127 -1.15 -10.51 5.23
CA ASP A 127 -0.71 -10.83 6.58
C ASP A 127 -1.24 -9.77 7.55
N LEU A 128 -1.80 -10.22 8.67
CA LEU A 128 -2.42 -9.40 9.71
C LEU A 128 -1.76 -9.70 11.05
N SER A 129 -1.59 -8.68 11.87
CA SER A 129 -1.13 -8.77 13.25
C SER A 129 -1.96 -7.85 14.14
N ASP A 130 -1.86 -8.04 15.46
CA ASP A 130 -2.37 -7.07 16.42
C ASP A 130 -1.28 -6.68 17.41
N VAL A 131 -0.91 -5.40 17.35
CA VAL A 131 0.14 -4.82 18.20
C VAL A 131 -0.24 -4.83 19.67
N SER A 132 -1.54 -4.70 19.97
CA SER A 132 -2.04 -4.70 21.35
C SER A 132 -1.84 -6.06 22.01
N PHE A 133 -2.02 -7.16 21.27
CA PHE A 133 -1.77 -8.52 21.78
C PHE A 133 -0.30 -8.74 22.12
N ILE A 134 0.60 -8.33 21.24
CA ILE A 134 2.05 -8.44 21.46
C ILE A 134 2.48 -7.61 22.67
N ARG A 135 2.00 -6.37 22.78
CA ARG A 135 2.27 -5.51 23.95
C ARG A 135 1.71 -6.09 25.24
N CYS A 136 0.51 -6.64 25.20
CA CYS A 136 -0.11 -7.30 26.33
C CYS A 136 0.75 -8.50 26.82
N LEU A 137 1.18 -9.36 25.89
CA LEU A 137 2.02 -10.50 26.20
C LEU A 137 3.37 -10.07 26.81
N LEU A 138 4.09 -9.11 26.20
CA LEU A 138 5.36 -8.63 26.71
C LEU A 138 5.22 -7.83 28.00
N GLY A 139 4.13 -7.07 28.16
CA GLY A 139 3.83 -6.33 29.38
C GLY A 139 3.57 -7.21 30.60
N GLY A 140 3.10 -8.45 30.39
CA GLY A 140 2.96 -9.47 31.42
C GLY A 140 4.28 -10.13 31.84
N MET A 141 5.39 -9.83 31.13
CA MET A 141 6.74 -10.29 31.43
C MET A 141 7.50 -9.22 32.21
N ASN A 142 8.34 -9.61 33.16
CA ASN A 142 9.12 -8.66 33.96
C ASN A 142 10.34 -8.11 33.18
N LEU A 143 10.07 -7.38 32.09
CA LEU A 143 11.08 -6.82 31.20
C LEU A 143 11.23 -5.31 31.38
N SER A 144 12.48 -4.82 31.36
CA SER A 144 12.73 -3.37 31.21
C SER A 144 12.23 -2.90 29.83
N GLN A 145 11.98 -1.60 29.67
CA GLN A 145 11.61 -1.02 28.39
C GLN A 145 12.61 -1.39 27.26
N ARG A 146 13.91 -1.31 27.56
CA ARG A 146 14.98 -1.68 26.64
C ARG A 146 14.91 -3.15 26.21
N ASP A 147 14.60 -4.04 27.16
CA ASP A 147 14.51 -5.47 26.87
C ASP A 147 13.25 -5.79 26.08
N GLN A 148 12.15 -5.08 26.31
CA GLN A 148 10.94 -5.16 25.47
C GLN A 148 11.22 -4.73 24.04
N GLU A 149 11.91 -3.61 23.83
CA GLU A 149 12.33 -3.15 22.50
C GLU A 149 13.24 -4.17 21.81
N GLN A 150 14.17 -4.78 22.55
CA GLN A 150 15.02 -5.85 22.02
C GLN A 150 14.19 -7.08 21.64
N ALA A 151 13.26 -7.51 22.48
CA ALA A 151 12.39 -8.65 22.19
C ALA A 151 11.53 -8.38 20.93
N LEU A 152 10.97 -7.18 20.81
CA LEU A 152 10.21 -6.76 19.61
C LEU A 152 11.07 -6.82 18.34
N ALA A 153 12.32 -6.33 18.38
CA ALA A 153 13.22 -6.40 17.24
C ALA A 153 13.54 -7.84 16.83
N LEU A 154 13.68 -8.75 17.81
CA LEU A 154 13.90 -10.18 17.56
C LEU A 154 12.64 -10.87 17.02
N ILE A 155 11.45 -10.50 17.51
CA ILE A 155 10.16 -10.97 16.97
C ILE A 155 10.03 -10.55 15.49
N ALA A 156 10.30 -9.28 15.16
CA ALA A 156 10.28 -8.79 13.79
C ALA A 156 11.17 -9.58 12.82
N GLN A 157 12.29 -10.05 13.31
CA GLN A 157 13.26 -10.83 12.53
C GLN A 157 13.02 -12.35 12.57
N LYS A 158 11.99 -12.79 13.29
CA LYS A 158 11.76 -14.22 13.59
C LYS A 158 13.02 -14.91 14.14
N ASN A 159 13.79 -14.19 14.98
CA ASN A 159 15.06 -14.63 15.52
C ASN A 159 14.90 -15.41 16.83
N ALA A 160 14.49 -16.68 16.73
CA ALA A 160 14.33 -17.56 17.89
C ALA A 160 15.64 -17.77 18.69
N PRO A 161 16.84 -17.94 18.06
CA PRO A 161 18.09 -17.98 18.82
C PRO A 161 18.37 -16.71 19.63
N GLY A 162 18.00 -15.54 19.14
CA GLY A 162 18.13 -14.27 19.87
C GLY A 162 17.26 -14.25 21.11
N ILE A 163 16.01 -14.73 21.05
CA ILE A 163 15.12 -14.88 22.21
C ILE A 163 15.70 -15.88 23.21
N GLN A 164 16.23 -17.02 22.74
CA GLN A 164 16.89 -17.99 23.63
C GLN A 164 18.09 -17.37 24.35
N ALA A 165 18.91 -16.59 23.66
CA ALA A 165 20.03 -15.89 24.27
C ALA A 165 19.61 -14.84 25.33
N MET A 166 18.41 -14.26 25.26
CA MET A 166 17.87 -13.43 26.33
C MET A 166 17.53 -14.29 27.56
N ALA A 167 16.98 -15.49 27.37
CA ALA A 167 16.72 -16.41 28.46
C ALA A 167 18.01 -16.92 29.13
N ASP A 168 19.01 -17.31 28.35
CA ASP A 168 20.32 -17.78 28.83
C ASP A 168 21.05 -16.73 29.69
N ARG A 169 20.79 -15.44 29.41
CA ARG A 169 21.28 -14.31 30.22
C ARG A 169 20.41 -13.96 31.43
N GLY A 170 19.30 -14.68 31.65
CA GLY A 170 18.38 -14.42 32.76
C GLY A 170 17.51 -13.18 32.59
N ILE A 171 17.41 -12.63 31.37
CA ILE A 171 16.55 -11.47 31.04
C ILE A 171 15.10 -11.95 30.88
N LEU A 172 14.90 -13.12 30.27
CA LEU A 172 13.61 -13.79 30.13
C LEU A 172 13.59 -15.06 30.99
N SER A 173 12.44 -15.42 31.52
CA SER A 173 12.23 -16.79 32.03
C SER A 173 12.19 -17.79 30.84
N ALA A 174 12.50 -19.04 31.08
CA ALA A 174 12.40 -20.08 30.05
C ALA A 174 10.96 -20.18 29.49
N GLN A 175 9.95 -20.00 30.36
CA GLN A 175 8.54 -20.02 29.95
C GLN A 175 8.19 -18.82 29.05
N ASP A 176 8.72 -17.61 29.35
CA ASP A 176 8.47 -16.42 28.54
C ASP A 176 9.17 -16.50 27.18
N ALA A 177 10.41 -17.01 27.17
CA ALA A 177 11.13 -17.24 25.91
C ALA A 177 10.37 -18.24 25.01
N GLN A 178 9.87 -19.33 25.57
CA GLN A 178 9.04 -20.28 24.85
C GLN A 178 7.76 -19.62 24.31
N ALA A 179 7.05 -18.83 25.12
CA ALA A 179 5.83 -18.15 24.69
C ALA A 179 6.09 -17.18 23.53
N ILE A 180 7.22 -16.44 23.55
CA ILE A 180 7.62 -15.56 22.43
C ILE A 180 7.96 -16.39 21.19
N GLN A 181 8.67 -17.51 21.33
CA GLN A 181 8.99 -18.38 20.21
C GLN A 181 7.74 -19.01 19.59
N GLU A 182 6.77 -19.44 20.41
CA GLU A 182 5.47 -19.91 19.93
C GLU A 182 4.72 -18.82 19.18
N LEU A 183 4.68 -17.58 19.73
CA LEU A 183 4.08 -16.42 19.05
C LEU A 183 4.69 -16.17 17.67
N MET A 184 6.02 -16.19 17.56
CA MET A 184 6.75 -16.01 16.31
C MET A 184 6.50 -17.12 15.28
N GLY A 185 6.13 -18.32 15.76
CA GLY A 185 5.79 -19.48 14.93
C GLY A 185 4.37 -19.42 14.34
N ILE A 186 3.51 -18.50 14.79
CA ILE A 186 2.16 -18.39 14.28
C ILE A 186 2.19 -17.76 12.89
N TYR A 187 1.93 -18.57 11.88
CA TYR A 187 1.68 -18.16 10.50
C TYR A 187 0.59 -19.07 9.90
N ALA A 188 -0.65 -18.70 10.08
CA ALA A 188 -1.80 -19.56 9.78
C ALA A 188 -2.98 -18.74 9.25
N PRO A 189 -3.97 -19.38 8.60
CA PRO A 189 -5.26 -18.75 8.33
C PRO A 189 -5.82 -18.07 9.58
N LEU A 190 -6.47 -16.92 9.42
CA LEU A 190 -6.76 -16.00 10.54
C LEU A 190 -7.43 -16.69 11.75
N LYS A 191 -8.47 -17.48 11.55
CA LYS A 191 -9.17 -18.20 12.66
C LYS A 191 -8.28 -19.23 13.35
N GLU A 192 -7.49 -19.97 12.59
CA GLU A 192 -6.56 -20.95 13.12
C GLU A 192 -5.44 -20.26 13.92
N GLY A 193 -4.89 -19.18 13.38
CA GLY A 193 -3.87 -18.38 14.08
C GLY A 193 -4.39 -17.77 15.38
N ILE A 194 -5.64 -17.29 15.40
CA ILE A 194 -6.30 -16.80 16.64
C ILE A 194 -6.42 -17.92 17.67
N ALA A 195 -6.80 -19.13 17.26
CA ALA A 195 -6.89 -20.27 18.16
C ALA A 195 -5.52 -20.67 18.72
N GLN A 196 -4.44 -20.59 17.91
CA GLN A 196 -3.07 -20.79 18.38
C GLN A 196 -2.65 -19.71 19.38
N ALA A 197 -2.93 -18.43 19.09
CA ALA A 197 -2.64 -17.31 19.99
C ALA A 197 -3.40 -17.41 21.33
N GLY A 198 -4.56 -18.03 21.35
CA GLY A 198 -5.32 -18.28 22.57
C GLY A 198 -4.57 -19.08 23.62
N ARG A 199 -3.60 -19.93 23.22
CA ARG A 199 -2.75 -20.69 24.18
C ARG A 199 -1.75 -19.77 24.89
N LEU A 200 -1.48 -18.58 24.35
CA LEU A 200 -0.54 -17.60 24.88
C LEU A 200 -1.23 -16.51 25.70
N ALA A 201 -2.57 -16.41 25.62
CA ALA A 201 -3.33 -15.43 26.38
C ALA A 201 -3.28 -15.75 27.90
N ARG A 202 -2.84 -14.75 28.69
CA ARG A 202 -2.60 -14.93 30.15
C ARG A 202 -3.58 -14.16 31.03
N ASP A 203 -4.30 -13.19 30.46
CA ASP A 203 -5.18 -12.29 31.20
C ASP A 203 -6.46 -11.93 30.39
N ASN A 204 -7.38 -11.25 31.04
CA ASN A 204 -8.65 -10.85 30.43
C ASN A 204 -8.44 -9.90 29.24
N GLN A 205 -7.39 -9.07 29.26
CA GLN A 205 -7.10 -8.12 28.19
C GLN A 205 -6.66 -8.85 26.92
N SER A 206 -5.75 -9.82 27.02
CA SER A 206 -5.32 -10.64 25.88
C SER A 206 -6.48 -11.44 25.27
N TRP A 207 -7.38 -11.99 26.11
CA TRP A 207 -8.58 -12.67 25.65
C TRP A 207 -9.56 -11.73 24.93
N GLU A 208 -9.75 -10.50 25.42
CA GLU A 208 -10.62 -9.52 24.79
C GLU A 208 -10.09 -9.11 23.41
N ILE A 209 -8.77 -8.93 23.26
CA ILE A 209 -8.15 -8.64 21.96
C ILE A 209 -8.40 -9.79 20.97
N LEU A 210 -8.19 -11.04 21.37
CA LEU A 210 -8.45 -12.20 20.52
C LEU A 210 -9.94 -12.36 20.19
N ARG A 211 -10.84 -11.99 21.10
CA ARG A 211 -12.28 -11.97 20.84
C ARG A 211 -12.61 -10.94 19.75
N GLN A 212 -12.04 -9.74 19.82
CA GLN A 212 -12.22 -8.71 18.79
C GLN A 212 -11.67 -9.18 17.44
N LEU A 213 -10.47 -9.75 17.39
CA LEU A 213 -9.92 -10.36 16.18
C LEU A 213 -10.82 -11.47 15.61
N SER A 214 -11.47 -12.25 16.47
CA SER A 214 -12.41 -13.30 16.04
C SER A 214 -13.66 -12.72 15.40
N VAL A 215 -14.16 -11.59 15.91
CA VAL A 215 -15.27 -10.84 15.31
C VAL A 215 -14.85 -10.30 13.93
N THR A 216 -13.67 -9.66 13.85
CA THR A 216 -13.09 -9.18 12.59
C THR A 216 -12.94 -10.32 11.57
N ALA A 217 -12.43 -11.49 12.00
CA ALA A 217 -12.30 -12.67 11.14
C ALA A 217 -13.64 -13.14 10.58
N SER A 218 -14.69 -13.16 11.41
CA SER A 218 -16.03 -13.57 10.96
C SER A 218 -16.64 -12.58 9.95
N MET A 219 -16.40 -11.27 10.13
CA MET A 219 -16.81 -10.24 9.19
C MET A 219 -16.06 -10.36 7.86
N LEU A 220 -14.75 -10.63 7.89
CA LEU A 220 -13.96 -10.82 6.67
C LEU A 220 -14.45 -12.02 5.85
N GLU A 221 -14.89 -13.09 6.50
CA GLU A 221 -15.57 -14.20 5.81
C GLU A 221 -16.89 -13.76 5.17
N ALA A 222 -17.70 -12.95 5.88
CA ALA A 222 -18.92 -12.39 5.33
C ALA A 222 -18.67 -11.46 4.14
N PHE A 223 -17.53 -10.78 4.07
CA PHE A 223 -17.05 -10.05 2.90
C PHE A 223 -16.54 -10.95 1.75
N GLY A 224 -16.55 -12.27 1.93
CA GLY A 224 -16.10 -13.25 0.93
C GLY A 224 -14.58 -13.41 0.84
N LEU A 225 -13.86 -13.10 1.92
CA LEU A 225 -12.39 -13.09 1.97
C LEU A 225 -11.86 -14.30 2.75
N ASN A 226 -12.07 -15.49 2.20
CA ASN A 226 -11.63 -16.73 2.82
C ASN A 226 -10.24 -17.15 2.31
N GLY A 227 -9.35 -17.54 3.24
CA GLY A 227 -8.11 -18.26 2.92
C GLY A 227 -6.91 -17.43 2.47
N ARG A 228 -7.07 -16.13 2.20
CA ARG A 228 -5.99 -15.24 1.76
C ARG A 228 -5.45 -14.33 2.86
N ILE A 229 -6.11 -14.32 4.03
CA ILE A 229 -5.70 -13.53 5.20
C ILE A 229 -5.08 -14.46 6.23
N ARG A 230 -3.86 -14.13 6.66
CA ARG A 230 -3.07 -14.91 7.61
C ARG A 230 -2.73 -14.08 8.84
N LEU A 231 -2.69 -14.72 9.99
CA LEU A 231 -2.17 -14.11 11.21
C LEU A 231 -0.65 -14.34 11.29
N ASP A 232 0.10 -13.24 11.45
CA ASP A 232 1.56 -13.25 11.61
C ASP A 232 1.99 -12.16 12.62
N PHE A 233 2.28 -12.56 13.83
CA PHE A 233 2.73 -11.64 14.89
C PHE A 233 4.16 -11.11 14.72
N SER A 234 4.88 -11.49 13.67
CA SER A 234 6.16 -10.86 13.35
C SER A 234 6.03 -9.49 12.70
N LEU A 235 4.82 -9.08 12.32
CA LEU A 235 4.54 -7.73 11.81
C LEU A 235 4.54 -6.72 12.96
N VAL A 236 5.73 -6.28 13.37
CA VAL A 236 5.91 -5.33 14.50
C VAL A 236 6.63 -4.03 14.10
N ASN A 237 7.14 -3.93 12.86
CA ASN A 237 8.03 -2.85 12.42
C ASN A 237 7.40 -1.44 12.39
N SER A 238 6.14 -1.30 12.73
CA SER A 238 5.39 -0.03 12.73
C SER A 238 4.63 0.18 14.04
N MET A 239 5.06 -0.46 15.13
CA MET A 239 4.36 -0.41 16.44
C MET A 239 4.36 0.99 17.06
N ASP A 240 5.29 1.86 16.71
CA ASP A 240 5.30 3.25 17.19
C ASP A 240 4.17 4.07 16.54
N TYR A 241 3.81 3.71 15.31
CA TYR A 241 2.76 4.34 14.55
C TYR A 241 1.38 3.73 14.86
N TYR A 242 1.26 2.39 14.84
CA TYR A 242 0.01 1.66 15.00
C TYR A 242 -0.23 1.24 16.46
N ASN A 243 -1.50 1.20 16.85
CA ASN A 243 -1.92 0.86 18.23
C ASN A 243 -3.01 -0.22 18.31
N GLY A 244 -3.30 -0.91 17.23
CA GLY A 244 -4.24 -2.02 17.11
C GLY A 244 -3.80 -2.97 16.03
N VAL A 245 -4.73 -3.34 15.14
CA VAL A 245 -4.41 -4.19 13.98
C VAL A 245 -3.44 -3.50 13.03
N ILE A 246 -2.53 -4.28 12.48
CA ILE A 246 -1.66 -3.91 11.36
C ILE A 246 -1.73 -5.01 10.31
N PHE A 247 -1.55 -4.63 9.05
CA PHE A 247 -1.57 -5.59 7.96
C PHE A 247 -0.66 -5.18 6.81
N GLN A 248 -0.15 -6.19 6.10
CA GLN A 248 0.69 -6.03 4.92
C GLN A 248 0.22 -6.98 3.82
N GLY A 249 0.13 -6.45 2.60
CA GLY A 249 -0.28 -7.21 1.44
C GLY A 249 0.89 -7.56 0.54
N PHE A 250 0.94 -8.80 0.09
CA PHE A 250 2.00 -9.33 -0.77
C PHE A 250 1.41 -9.87 -2.07
N LEU A 251 2.17 -9.71 -3.15
CA LEU A 251 1.85 -10.20 -4.48
C LEU A 251 2.93 -11.15 -4.97
N PRO A 252 2.61 -12.13 -5.82
CA PRO A 252 3.59 -13.05 -6.38
C PRO A 252 4.73 -12.29 -7.09
N ASN A 253 5.96 -12.79 -6.93
CA ASN A 253 7.16 -12.26 -7.57
C ASN A 253 7.52 -10.80 -7.21
N ILE A 254 6.88 -10.22 -6.19
CA ILE A 254 7.22 -8.88 -5.69
C ILE A 254 7.90 -9.03 -4.33
N PRO A 255 9.18 -8.62 -4.18
CA PRO A 255 9.98 -8.91 -2.98
C PRO A 255 9.76 -7.91 -1.82
N PHE A 256 8.65 -7.18 -1.84
CA PHE A 256 8.29 -6.21 -0.80
C PHE A 256 6.77 -6.14 -0.64
N PRO A 257 6.27 -5.63 0.50
CA PRO A 257 4.84 -5.40 0.66
C PRO A 257 4.31 -4.43 -0.41
N ALA A 258 3.32 -4.89 -1.18
CA ALA A 258 2.60 -4.06 -2.16
C ALA A 258 1.68 -3.03 -1.46
N LEU A 259 1.19 -3.40 -0.27
CA LEU A 259 0.26 -2.62 0.54
C LEU A 259 0.65 -2.73 2.02
N SER A 260 0.47 -1.63 2.77
CA SER A 260 0.58 -1.64 4.25
C SER A 260 -0.49 -0.76 4.85
N GLY A 261 -1.04 -1.17 5.99
CA GLY A 261 -2.05 -0.43 6.72
C GLY A 261 -2.18 -0.87 8.18
N GLY A 262 -3.10 -0.22 8.89
CA GLY A 262 -3.40 -0.55 10.28
C GLY A 262 -4.14 0.57 11.00
N ARG A 263 -4.45 0.35 12.28
CA ARG A 263 -5.11 1.29 13.17
C ARG A 263 -4.11 2.18 13.89
N TYR A 264 -4.35 3.50 13.88
CA TYR A 264 -3.40 4.52 14.37
C TYR A 264 -4.08 5.67 15.13
N ASP A 265 -4.86 5.35 16.15
CA ASP A 265 -5.62 6.32 16.97
C ASP A 265 -4.74 7.36 17.67
N ASN A 266 -3.44 7.07 17.86
CA ASN A 266 -2.50 7.96 18.56
C ASN A 266 -2.20 9.23 17.76
N LEU A 267 -2.20 9.17 16.42
CA LEU A 267 -1.93 10.33 15.59
C LEU A 267 -3.03 11.40 15.69
N PRO A 268 -4.33 11.09 15.49
CA PRO A 268 -5.40 12.07 15.73
C PRO A 268 -5.36 12.65 17.15
N ARG A 269 -5.14 11.82 18.18
CA ARG A 269 -5.05 12.28 19.58
C ARG A 269 -3.91 13.26 19.79
N LYS A 270 -2.71 13.01 19.25
CA LYS A 270 -1.57 13.93 19.31
C LYS A 270 -1.90 15.27 18.64
N MET A 271 -2.73 15.26 17.61
CA MET A 271 -3.21 16.45 16.91
C MET A 271 -4.46 17.08 17.58
N GLY A 272 -4.80 16.68 18.82
CA GLY A 272 -5.89 17.25 19.62
C GLY A 272 -7.28 16.77 19.25
N LYS A 273 -7.42 15.68 18.45
CA LYS A 273 -8.70 15.14 17.99
C LYS A 273 -9.08 13.89 18.78
N GLN A 274 -10.33 13.81 19.25
CA GLN A 274 -10.85 12.68 20.03
C GLN A 274 -11.49 11.61 19.12
N VAL A 275 -10.76 11.19 18.10
CA VAL A 275 -11.20 10.20 17.11
C VAL A 275 -10.15 9.10 16.95
N GLY A 276 -10.57 7.93 16.50
CA GLY A 276 -9.68 6.88 16.03
C GLY A 276 -9.41 7.02 14.52
N ALA A 277 -8.49 6.23 14.03
CA ALA A 277 -8.21 6.17 12.60
C ALA A 277 -7.65 4.81 12.19
N ILE A 278 -8.05 4.36 11.01
CA ILE A 278 -7.52 3.16 10.34
C ILE A 278 -7.47 3.40 8.83
N GLY A 279 -6.41 2.94 8.20
CA GLY A 279 -6.27 3.08 6.74
C GLY A 279 -5.14 2.23 6.18
N PHE A 280 -4.95 2.34 4.87
CA PHE A 280 -3.81 1.69 4.19
C PHE A 280 -3.35 2.47 2.97
N ALA A 281 -2.11 2.20 2.57
CA ALA A 281 -1.52 2.66 1.33
C ALA A 281 -1.08 1.46 0.46
N LEU A 282 -1.51 1.45 -0.79
CA LEU A 282 -1.03 0.61 -1.88
C LEU A 282 0.06 1.37 -2.63
N TYR A 283 1.26 0.79 -2.77
CA TYR A 283 2.46 1.47 -3.29
C TYR A 283 2.58 1.36 -4.81
N MET A 284 1.63 1.96 -5.56
CA MET A 284 1.53 1.85 -7.02
C MET A 284 2.81 2.23 -7.75
N GLY A 285 3.47 3.33 -7.38
CA GLY A 285 4.72 3.76 -8.03
C GLY A 285 5.89 2.78 -7.88
N ARG A 286 5.83 1.86 -6.88
CA ARG A 286 6.80 0.77 -6.75
C ARG A 286 6.40 -0.47 -7.54
N LEU A 287 5.11 -0.62 -7.81
CA LEU A 287 4.54 -1.77 -8.53
C LEU A 287 4.59 -1.59 -10.05
N GLU A 288 4.61 -0.36 -10.55
CA GLU A 288 4.61 -0.05 -11.98
C GLU A 288 5.64 -0.85 -12.77
N GLN A 289 6.87 -0.97 -12.26
CA GLN A 289 7.93 -1.72 -12.94
C GLN A 289 7.64 -3.24 -13.06
N TYR A 290 6.72 -3.78 -12.25
CA TYR A 290 6.34 -5.20 -12.28
C TYR A 290 5.08 -5.44 -13.14
N PHE A 291 4.25 -4.40 -13.33
CA PHE A 291 3.04 -4.46 -14.13
C PHE A 291 3.15 -3.74 -15.46
N SER A 292 4.17 -2.89 -15.63
CA SER A 292 4.48 -2.31 -16.93
C SER A 292 4.90 -3.46 -17.86
N GLN A 293 3.96 -4.00 -18.60
CA GLN A 293 4.34 -4.57 -19.87
C GLN A 293 4.98 -3.40 -20.64
N GLU A 294 6.32 -3.40 -20.75
CA GLU A 294 6.95 -2.55 -21.75
C GLU A 294 6.18 -2.80 -23.04
N ARG A 295 5.52 -1.75 -23.56
CA ARG A 295 4.91 -1.88 -24.86
C ARG A 295 6.03 -2.33 -25.79
N GLN A 296 5.93 -3.58 -26.25
CA GLN A 296 6.94 -4.17 -27.11
C GLN A 296 7.18 -3.26 -28.32
N TYR A 297 6.15 -2.49 -28.68
CA TYR A 297 6.11 -1.58 -29.80
C TYR A 297 5.57 -0.19 -29.38
N ASP A 298 6.10 0.86 -30.00
CA ASP A 298 5.61 2.23 -29.86
C ASP A 298 4.27 2.42 -30.62
N ALA A 299 4.04 1.60 -31.65
CA ALA A 299 2.79 1.48 -32.39
C ALA A 299 2.62 0.05 -32.97
N ASP A 300 1.38 -0.38 -33.13
CA ASP A 300 1.08 -1.64 -33.83
C ASP A 300 1.44 -1.50 -35.32
N LEU A 301 1.14 -0.35 -35.91
CA LEU A 301 1.41 -0.05 -37.32
C LEU A 301 2.21 1.27 -37.45
N LEU A 302 3.32 1.19 -38.16
CA LEU A 302 4.03 2.35 -38.69
C LEU A 302 3.70 2.49 -40.20
N LEU A 303 2.95 3.54 -40.52
CA LEU A 303 2.70 3.94 -41.90
C LEU A 303 3.75 4.96 -42.35
N THR A 304 4.59 4.59 -43.31
CA THR A 304 5.50 5.56 -43.94
C THR A 304 4.89 6.08 -45.26
N TYR A 305 5.04 7.37 -45.56
CA TYR A 305 4.51 7.97 -46.76
C TYR A 305 5.50 8.89 -47.47
N GLY A 306 5.43 8.87 -48.79
CA GLY A 306 6.28 9.70 -49.62
C GLY A 306 5.78 11.16 -49.75
N PRO A 307 6.58 12.02 -50.43
CA PRO A 307 6.22 13.43 -50.62
C PRO A 307 4.96 13.66 -51.43
N ASP A 308 4.57 12.71 -52.29
CA ASP A 308 3.46 12.84 -53.23
C ASP A 308 2.16 12.18 -52.68
N ALA A 309 2.16 11.71 -51.44
CA ALA A 309 1.00 11.05 -50.84
C ALA A 309 -0.13 12.07 -50.60
N ASP A 310 -1.37 11.64 -50.91
CA ASP A 310 -2.57 12.37 -50.52
C ASP A 310 -2.78 12.27 -49.00
N LEU A 311 -2.45 13.36 -48.30
CA LEU A 311 -2.49 13.39 -46.83
C LEU A 311 -3.92 13.25 -46.28
N ALA A 312 -4.95 13.65 -47.02
CA ALA A 312 -6.33 13.50 -46.60
C ALA A 312 -6.75 12.03 -46.64
N LYS A 313 -6.36 11.32 -47.70
CA LYS A 313 -6.61 9.87 -47.81
C LYS A 313 -5.78 9.09 -46.81
N LEU A 314 -4.52 9.44 -46.59
CA LEU A 314 -3.68 8.84 -45.55
C LEU A 314 -4.32 8.98 -44.15
N ALA A 315 -4.80 10.19 -43.83
CA ALA A 315 -5.47 10.42 -42.55
C ALA A 315 -6.72 9.55 -42.38
N ALA A 316 -7.59 9.52 -43.42
CA ALA A 316 -8.78 8.67 -43.41
C ALA A 316 -8.46 7.18 -43.28
N PHE A 317 -7.41 6.72 -43.96
CA PHE A 317 -6.90 5.35 -43.85
C PHE A 317 -6.42 5.03 -42.43
N ALA A 318 -5.60 5.91 -41.83
CA ALA A 318 -5.10 5.71 -40.47
C ALA A 318 -6.25 5.66 -39.44
N GLU A 319 -7.28 6.51 -39.57
CA GLU A 319 -8.46 6.50 -38.72
C GLU A 319 -9.26 5.21 -38.84
N GLN A 320 -9.40 4.64 -40.05
CA GLN A 320 -10.06 3.33 -40.22
C GLN A 320 -9.32 2.20 -39.47
N ILE A 321 -7.98 2.23 -39.44
CA ILE A 321 -7.18 1.26 -38.68
C ILE A 321 -7.30 1.51 -37.17
N ARG A 322 -7.27 2.79 -36.73
CA ARG A 322 -7.46 3.15 -35.31
C ARG A 322 -8.83 2.73 -34.78
N ALA A 323 -9.88 2.86 -35.60
CA ALA A 323 -11.23 2.41 -35.26
C ALA A 323 -11.33 0.89 -35.01
N LYS A 324 -10.38 0.10 -35.53
CA LYS A 324 -10.26 -1.34 -35.23
C LYS A 324 -9.48 -1.62 -33.92
N GLY A 325 -9.11 -0.61 -33.16
CA GLY A 325 -8.40 -0.72 -31.88
C GLY A 325 -6.86 -0.78 -31.99
N CYS A 326 -6.28 -0.54 -33.15
CA CYS A 326 -4.84 -0.56 -33.37
C CYS A 326 -4.23 0.83 -33.23
N THR A 327 -3.03 0.89 -32.65
CA THR A 327 -2.24 2.13 -32.61
C THR A 327 -1.52 2.32 -33.93
N VAL A 328 -1.69 3.52 -34.55
CA VAL A 328 -1.11 3.85 -35.87
C VAL A 328 -0.27 5.11 -35.75
N ARG A 329 0.99 4.98 -36.11
CA ARG A 329 1.94 6.09 -36.28
C ARG A 329 2.20 6.35 -37.76
N CYS A 330 2.03 7.58 -38.20
CA CYS A 330 2.31 7.98 -39.58
C CYS A 330 3.56 8.84 -39.64
N GLU A 331 4.54 8.50 -40.48
CA GLU A 331 5.77 9.24 -40.65
C GLU A 331 6.12 9.44 -42.13
N ARG A 332 6.54 10.67 -42.45
CA ARG A 332 7.07 10.96 -43.77
C ARG A 332 8.43 10.32 -43.96
N GLU A 333 8.70 9.75 -45.11
CA GLU A 333 10.01 9.23 -45.48
C GLU A 333 10.99 10.40 -45.69
N ILE A 334 11.71 10.79 -44.63
CA ILE A 334 12.74 11.83 -44.63
C ILE A 334 13.97 11.26 -43.95
N GLY A 335 14.96 10.79 -44.73
CA GLY A 335 16.28 10.41 -44.21
C GLY A 335 16.32 9.38 -43.07
N PRO A 336 17.46 9.18 -42.39
CA PRO A 336 17.56 8.28 -41.28
C PRO A 336 16.82 8.86 -40.06
N SER A 337 15.59 8.41 -39.82
CA SER A 337 14.82 8.68 -38.61
C SER A 337 15.23 7.70 -37.48
N ALA A 338 15.05 8.13 -36.22
CA ALA A 338 15.22 7.23 -35.08
C ALA A 338 14.34 5.97 -35.26
N PRO A 339 14.83 4.78 -34.94
CA PRO A 339 14.09 3.54 -35.13
C PRO A 339 12.82 3.55 -34.26
N VAL A 340 11.66 3.59 -34.89
CA VAL A 340 10.37 3.37 -34.24
C VAL A 340 10.17 1.87 -34.05
N ARG A 341 9.97 1.44 -32.83
CA ARG A 341 9.58 0.05 -32.55
C ARG A 341 8.13 -0.13 -32.95
N CYS A 342 7.87 -0.93 -33.97
CA CYS A 342 6.50 -1.20 -34.44
C CYS A 342 6.34 -2.69 -34.72
N ARG A 343 5.12 -3.18 -34.54
CA ARG A 343 4.76 -4.57 -34.84
C ARG A 343 4.79 -4.82 -36.34
N THR A 344 4.23 -3.87 -37.12
CA THR A 344 4.18 -3.92 -38.57
C THR A 344 4.57 -2.55 -39.16
N LYS A 345 5.36 -2.56 -40.25
CA LYS A 345 5.69 -1.35 -41.00
C LYS A 345 5.16 -1.49 -42.43
N VAL A 346 4.39 -0.50 -42.83
CA VAL A 346 3.80 -0.45 -44.21
C VAL A 346 4.08 0.89 -44.82
N ARG A 347 4.44 0.88 -46.12
CA ARG A 347 4.52 2.08 -46.91
C ARG A 347 3.13 2.37 -47.46
N TYR A 348 2.62 3.57 -47.16
CA TYR A 348 1.36 4.04 -47.68
C TYR A 348 1.48 4.45 -49.15
N TYR A 349 0.52 4.10 -49.98
CA TYR A 349 0.30 4.58 -51.32
C TYR A 349 -1.20 4.77 -51.56
N ASP A 350 -1.56 5.69 -52.47
CA ASP A 350 -2.95 5.96 -52.81
C ASP A 350 -3.60 4.72 -53.42
N GLY A 351 -4.63 4.19 -52.73
CA GLY A 351 -5.30 2.97 -53.13
C GLY A 351 -5.04 1.76 -52.22
N LEU A 352 -4.12 1.87 -51.23
CA LEU A 352 -3.92 0.86 -50.21
C LEU A 352 -5.22 0.69 -49.38
N LYS A 353 -5.67 -0.55 -49.20
CA LYS A 353 -6.88 -0.86 -48.43
C LYS A 353 -6.55 -1.35 -47.05
N PRO A 354 -7.38 -1.00 -46.02
CA PRO A 354 -7.14 -1.43 -44.63
C PRO A 354 -7.13 -2.96 -44.44
N GLU A 355 -7.75 -3.71 -45.32
CA GLU A 355 -7.80 -5.18 -45.31
C GLU A 355 -6.47 -5.81 -45.78
N GLU A 356 -5.64 -5.06 -46.47
CA GLU A 356 -4.33 -5.51 -46.99
C GLU A 356 -3.22 -5.38 -45.94
N VAL A 357 -3.50 -4.74 -44.81
CA VAL A 357 -2.54 -4.56 -43.73
C VAL A 357 -2.72 -5.68 -42.69
N SER A 358 -1.75 -6.59 -42.65
CA SER A 358 -1.68 -7.64 -41.60
C SER A 358 -1.15 -7.03 -40.30
N LEU A 359 -1.99 -6.95 -39.26
CA LEU A 359 -1.69 -6.39 -37.94
C LEU A 359 -1.50 -7.46 -36.89
#